data_5ec8559045fce074fc8f0953f724f803
#
_entry.id   5ec8559045fce074fc8f0953f724f803
#
_cell.length_a   1.000
_cell.length_b   1.000
_cell.length_c   1.000
_cell.angle_alpha   90.00
_cell.angle_beta   90.00
_cell.angle_gamma   90.00
#
_symmetry.space_group_name_H-M   'P 1'
#
loop_
_entity.id
_entity.type
_entity.pdbx_description
1 polymer ?
#
loop_
_entity_poly.entity_id
_entity_poly.type
_entity_poly.pdbx_seq_one_letter_code
_entity_poly.pdbx_strand_id
1 'polypeptide(L)'
;MPPSHSLHKLPSGIWILGFVSLLMDISSEMIHSLLPLFMVTTLGAGTIAVGIVEGLAESLALVVKIFSGTLSDYLGKRKGLALCGYTIGALTKPLFAWAPDIGTLLTARLLDRLGKGIRGAPRDALVADIAPPQLRGAAFGLRQSLDTVGAFLGPLLATGFMLLWADNFRAIFWVAVIPGMLAVALLLVGIQEPVSSSSSRRANPITRANFRHLSPAFWWVVGIGSVFTLARFSEAFLVLRAQQGGIPLAFIPLVMVAMNLVYASSAYPFGKLSDRINHNTMLTWGLLVLIAADVVLATTNHWGVILGGVALWGIHMGMTQGLLAAMVADQAPPDLRGTAYGCFNLASGLAMLMASIVAGFLWDRLGAAFTFYAGALFSSIAVIGIVVSPGTAPAPSAGHSLPPRSGE
;
A
#
# COMPACT_ATOMS: atom_id res chain seq x y z
N MET A 1 -5.17 -2.88 -46.25
CA MET A 1 -5.34 -3.90 -45.22
C MET A 1 -4.64 -3.41 -43.97
N PRO A 2 -5.30 -3.18 -42.85
CA PRO A 2 -4.61 -2.86 -41.60
C PRO A 2 -3.79 -4.08 -41.16
N PRO A 3 -2.59 -3.91 -40.59
CA PRO A 3 -1.76 -5.03 -40.18
C PRO A 3 -2.48 -5.81 -39.09
N SER A 4 -2.57 -7.12 -39.26
CA SER A 4 -3.05 -8.07 -38.26
C SER A 4 -2.37 -7.78 -36.93
N HIS A 5 -3.14 -7.40 -35.90
CA HIS A 5 -2.67 -7.32 -34.53
C HIS A 5 -2.21 -8.72 -34.10
N SER A 6 -0.94 -9.04 -34.31
CA SER A 6 -0.31 -10.15 -33.61
C SER A 6 -0.41 -9.80 -32.13
N LEU A 7 -1.21 -10.57 -31.38
CA LEU A 7 -1.26 -10.54 -29.93
C LEU A 7 0.15 -10.83 -29.40
N HIS A 8 0.95 -9.79 -29.20
CA HIS A 8 2.27 -9.94 -28.58
C HIS A 8 2.06 -10.53 -27.19
N LYS A 9 2.44 -11.79 -27.03
CA LYS A 9 2.40 -12.45 -25.72
C LYS A 9 3.34 -11.73 -24.76
N LEU A 10 2.88 -11.50 -23.52
CA LEU A 10 3.73 -10.97 -22.48
C LEU A 10 4.94 -11.89 -22.26
N PRO A 11 6.15 -11.34 -22.13
CA PRO A 11 7.37 -12.12 -21.84
C PRO A 11 7.19 -12.99 -20.59
N SER A 12 7.78 -14.19 -20.59
CA SER A 12 7.72 -15.13 -19.45
C SER A 12 8.23 -14.51 -18.14
N GLY A 13 9.21 -13.62 -18.20
CA GLY A 13 9.72 -12.90 -17.05
C GLY A 13 8.65 -12.06 -16.32
N ILE A 14 7.65 -11.52 -17.03
CA ILE A 14 6.54 -10.76 -16.41
C ILE A 14 5.63 -11.70 -15.62
N TRP A 15 5.31 -12.89 -16.15
CA TRP A 15 4.56 -13.91 -15.42
C TRP A 15 5.30 -14.40 -14.19
N ILE A 16 6.62 -14.62 -14.29
CA ILE A 16 7.46 -15.01 -13.16
C ILE A 16 7.43 -13.95 -12.06
N LEU A 17 7.63 -12.66 -12.40
CA LEU A 17 7.55 -11.56 -11.43
C LEU A 17 6.15 -11.45 -10.80
N GLY A 18 5.10 -11.69 -11.57
CA GLY A 18 3.74 -11.75 -11.07
C GLY A 18 3.53 -12.88 -10.05
N PHE A 19 3.98 -14.10 -10.35
CA PHE A 19 3.90 -15.23 -9.43
C PHE A 19 4.78 -15.06 -8.20
N VAL A 20 5.96 -14.45 -8.33
CA VAL A 20 6.82 -14.06 -7.18
C VAL A 20 6.05 -13.13 -6.24
N SER A 21 5.38 -12.13 -6.79
CA SER A 21 4.56 -11.20 -6.01
C SER A 21 3.39 -11.93 -5.35
N LEU A 22 2.63 -12.73 -6.11
CA LEU A 22 1.51 -13.53 -5.61
C LEU A 22 1.92 -14.42 -4.41
N LEU A 23 2.98 -15.21 -4.57
CA LEU A 23 3.45 -16.11 -3.51
C LEU A 23 3.90 -15.35 -2.27
N MET A 24 4.61 -14.23 -2.44
CA MET A 24 5.04 -13.42 -1.31
C MET A 24 3.86 -12.74 -0.61
N ASP A 25 2.84 -12.31 -1.36
CA ASP A 25 1.65 -11.69 -0.79
C ASP A 25 0.77 -12.74 -0.08
N ILE A 26 0.62 -13.96 -0.61
CA ILE A 26 0.02 -15.07 0.15
C ILE A 26 0.73 -15.24 1.49
N SER A 27 2.07 -15.36 1.46
CA SER A 27 2.89 -15.53 2.66
C SER A 27 2.70 -14.39 3.68
N SER A 28 2.74 -13.16 3.21
CA SER A 28 2.65 -11.98 4.07
C SER A 28 1.25 -11.76 4.62
N GLU A 29 0.22 -11.93 3.79
CA GLU A 29 -1.17 -11.67 4.17
C GLU A 29 -1.77 -12.77 5.06
N MET A 30 -1.27 -14.03 4.98
CA MET A 30 -1.59 -15.07 5.97
C MET A 30 -1.20 -14.63 7.39
N ILE A 31 -0.04 -13.99 7.55
CA ILE A 31 0.43 -13.49 8.85
C ILE A 31 -0.28 -12.18 9.20
N HIS A 32 -0.31 -11.23 8.26
CA HIS A 32 -0.81 -9.88 8.50
C HIS A 32 -2.26 -9.85 8.95
N SER A 33 -3.12 -10.68 8.36
CA SER A 33 -4.54 -10.79 8.73
C SER A 33 -4.77 -11.35 10.15
N LEU A 34 -3.81 -12.09 10.70
CA LEU A 34 -3.87 -12.70 12.03
C LEU A 34 -3.01 -11.96 13.07
N LEU A 35 -2.07 -11.12 12.65
CA LEU A 35 -1.07 -10.52 13.51
C LEU A 35 -1.66 -9.69 14.64
N PRO A 36 -2.66 -8.80 14.41
CA PRO A 36 -3.27 -8.02 15.49
C PRO A 36 -3.92 -8.91 16.56
N LEU A 37 -4.57 -9.99 16.12
CA LEU A 37 -5.18 -10.98 17.02
C LEU A 37 -4.13 -11.72 17.83
N PHE A 38 -3.08 -12.21 17.18
CA PHE A 38 -1.97 -12.89 17.84
C PHE A 38 -1.31 -12.01 18.90
N MET A 39 -1.12 -10.72 18.61
CA MET A 39 -0.60 -9.74 19.57
C MET A 39 -1.48 -9.62 20.81
N VAL A 40 -2.79 -9.46 20.60
CA VAL A 40 -3.73 -9.22 21.72
C VAL A 40 -4.05 -10.51 22.47
N THR A 41 -4.37 -11.61 21.76
CA THR A 41 -4.89 -12.84 22.39
C THR A 41 -3.79 -13.77 22.89
N THR A 42 -2.65 -13.85 22.18
CA THR A 42 -1.56 -14.79 22.51
C THR A 42 -0.44 -14.11 23.30
N LEU A 43 -0.03 -12.90 22.90
CA LEU A 43 1.06 -12.17 23.56
C LEU A 43 0.56 -11.20 24.63
N GLY A 44 -0.75 -11.02 24.80
CA GLY A 44 -1.35 -10.16 25.82
C GLY A 44 -1.07 -8.66 25.62
N ALA A 45 -0.80 -8.24 24.37
CA ALA A 45 -0.48 -6.84 24.07
C ALA A 45 -1.73 -5.95 24.13
N GLY A 46 -1.57 -4.74 24.68
CA GLY A 46 -2.57 -3.69 24.54
C GLY A 46 -2.63 -3.13 23.12
N THR A 47 -3.73 -2.44 22.77
CA THR A 47 -3.92 -1.86 21.43
C THR A 47 -2.97 -0.72 21.14
N ILE A 48 -2.39 -0.06 22.13
CA ILE A 48 -1.27 0.88 21.96
C ILE A 48 -0.07 0.16 21.32
N ALA A 49 0.28 -1.04 21.80
CA ALA A 49 1.38 -1.81 21.25
C ALA A 49 1.09 -2.22 19.79
N VAL A 50 -0.15 -2.60 19.47
CA VAL A 50 -0.58 -2.87 18.09
C VAL A 50 -0.39 -1.63 17.22
N GLY A 51 -0.84 -0.46 17.68
CA GLY A 51 -0.67 0.81 16.97
C GLY A 51 0.78 1.18 16.71
N ILE A 52 1.66 0.99 17.70
CA ILE A 52 3.11 1.24 17.58
C ILE A 52 3.74 0.28 16.57
N VAL A 53 3.49 -1.02 16.68
CA VAL A 53 4.06 -2.05 15.80
C VAL A 53 3.64 -1.81 14.35
N GLU A 54 2.35 -1.61 14.10
CA GLU A 54 1.83 -1.39 12.75
C GLU A 54 2.24 -0.02 12.19
N GLY A 55 2.16 1.03 13.01
CA GLY A 55 2.55 2.38 12.59
C GLY A 55 4.03 2.47 12.22
N LEU A 56 4.94 1.92 13.05
CA LEU A 56 6.36 1.85 12.75
C LEU A 56 6.64 1.04 11.49
N ALA A 57 5.96 -0.09 11.33
CA ALA A 57 6.15 -0.99 10.22
C ALA A 57 5.76 -0.34 8.88
N GLU A 58 4.56 0.25 8.79
CA GLU A 58 4.09 0.90 7.57
C GLU A 58 4.91 2.17 7.25
N SER A 59 5.25 2.97 8.25
CA SER A 59 6.14 4.13 8.10
C SER A 59 7.51 3.71 7.54
N LEU A 60 8.12 2.67 8.11
CA LEU A 60 9.41 2.16 7.64
C LEU A 60 9.37 1.72 6.17
N ALA A 61 8.31 1.01 5.76
CA ALA A 61 8.16 0.57 4.38
C ALA A 61 8.10 1.75 3.38
N LEU A 62 7.36 2.81 3.73
CA LEU A 62 7.26 4.04 2.92
C LEU A 62 8.60 4.75 2.81
N VAL A 63 9.31 4.92 3.91
CA VAL A 63 10.63 5.58 3.95
C VAL A 63 11.67 4.79 3.16
N VAL A 64 11.77 3.49 3.39
CA VAL A 64 12.76 2.63 2.72
C VAL A 64 12.52 2.55 1.21
N LYS A 65 11.26 2.57 0.77
CA LYS A 65 10.91 2.55 -0.66
C LYS A 65 11.53 3.74 -1.43
N ILE A 66 11.67 4.90 -0.79
CA ILE A 66 12.30 6.09 -1.41
C ILE A 66 13.77 5.81 -1.74
N PHE A 67 14.49 5.26 -0.75
CA PHE A 67 15.92 4.99 -0.89
C PHE A 67 16.19 3.80 -1.82
N SER A 68 15.35 2.78 -1.80
CA SER A 68 15.53 1.57 -2.63
C SER A 68 15.43 1.87 -4.12
N GLY A 69 14.55 2.78 -4.54
CA GLY A 69 14.46 3.23 -5.93
C GLY A 69 15.73 3.92 -6.40
N THR A 70 16.20 4.89 -5.63
CA THR A 70 17.45 5.61 -5.93
C THR A 70 18.66 4.68 -5.95
N LEU A 71 18.74 3.76 -4.99
CA LEU A 71 19.83 2.78 -4.91
C LEU A 71 19.79 1.80 -6.10
N SER A 72 18.60 1.36 -6.50
CA SER A 72 18.40 0.50 -7.67
C SER A 72 18.92 1.14 -8.96
N ASP A 73 18.59 2.43 -9.16
CA ASP A 73 19.04 3.18 -10.34
C ASP A 73 20.56 3.43 -10.31
N TYR A 74 21.13 3.65 -9.13
CA TYR A 74 22.57 3.85 -8.95
C TYR A 74 23.38 2.56 -9.18
N LEU A 75 22.93 1.43 -8.63
CA LEU A 75 23.64 0.16 -8.74
C LEU A 75 23.46 -0.50 -10.11
N GLY A 76 22.38 -0.20 -10.84
CA GLY A 76 22.01 -0.86 -12.09
C GLY A 76 21.74 -2.37 -11.96
N LYS A 77 21.67 -2.89 -10.74
CA LYS A 77 21.42 -4.31 -10.40
C LYS A 77 20.07 -4.48 -9.75
N ARG A 78 19.02 -4.51 -10.55
CA ARG A 78 17.63 -4.51 -10.07
C ARG A 78 17.21 -5.85 -9.47
N LYS A 79 17.60 -6.97 -10.11
CA LYS A 79 17.31 -8.32 -9.61
C LYS A 79 17.96 -8.54 -8.24
N GLY A 80 19.22 -8.18 -8.06
CA GLY A 80 19.94 -8.40 -6.80
C GLY A 80 19.27 -7.69 -5.63
N LEU A 81 18.84 -6.43 -5.83
CA LEU A 81 18.18 -5.65 -4.79
C LEU A 81 16.75 -6.19 -4.49
N ALA A 82 15.99 -6.54 -5.53
CA ALA A 82 14.70 -7.19 -5.38
C ALA A 82 14.85 -8.51 -4.60
N LEU A 83 15.79 -9.36 -5.00
CA LEU A 83 16.07 -10.64 -4.34
C LEU A 83 16.42 -10.45 -2.86
N CYS A 84 17.27 -9.48 -2.52
CA CYS A 84 17.59 -9.14 -1.14
C CYS A 84 16.31 -8.82 -0.33
N GLY A 85 15.44 -7.95 -0.85
CA GLY A 85 14.19 -7.59 -0.18
C GLY A 85 13.21 -8.76 -0.03
N TYR A 86 13.08 -9.61 -1.05
CA TYR A 86 12.27 -10.84 -0.97
C TYR A 86 12.85 -11.84 0.03
N THR A 87 14.17 -12.02 0.06
CA THR A 87 14.85 -12.92 1.01
C THR A 87 14.68 -12.45 2.46
N ILE A 88 14.87 -11.17 2.74
CA ILE A 88 14.59 -10.60 4.06
C ILE A 88 13.14 -10.91 4.46
N GLY A 89 12.17 -10.59 3.58
CA GLY A 89 10.75 -10.86 3.85
C GLY A 89 10.45 -12.34 4.10
N ALA A 90 11.05 -13.27 3.37
CA ALA A 90 10.85 -14.72 3.57
C ALA A 90 11.48 -15.21 4.89
N LEU A 91 12.71 -14.74 5.21
CA LEU A 91 13.42 -15.13 6.42
C LEU A 91 12.80 -14.58 7.72
N THR A 92 11.94 -13.55 7.62
CA THR A 92 11.22 -13.06 8.80
C THR A 92 10.02 -13.92 9.17
N LYS A 93 9.51 -14.76 8.27
CA LYS A 93 8.33 -15.60 8.56
C LYS A 93 8.55 -16.59 9.70
N PRO A 94 9.69 -17.32 9.79
CA PRO A 94 10.03 -18.11 10.96
C PRO A 94 10.09 -17.29 12.26
N LEU A 95 10.56 -16.02 12.20
CA LEU A 95 10.63 -15.18 13.41
C LEU A 95 9.22 -14.85 13.95
N PHE A 96 8.22 -14.61 13.08
CA PHE A 96 6.83 -14.45 13.52
C PHE A 96 6.30 -15.72 14.21
N ALA A 97 6.56 -16.89 13.63
CA ALA A 97 6.09 -18.16 14.17
C ALA A 97 6.73 -18.49 15.54
N TRP A 98 7.98 -18.08 15.72
CA TRP A 98 8.73 -18.34 16.97
C TRP A 98 8.54 -17.23 18.00
N ALA A 99 8.08 -16.02 17.65
CA ALA A 99 8.05 -14.86 18.53
C ALA A 99 7.44 -15.17 19.92
N PRO A 100 8.22 -15.10 20.99
CA PRO A 100 7.75 -15.34 22.35
C PRO A 100 7.15 -14.09 22.98
N ASP A 101 7.49 -12.92 22.48
CA ASP A 101 7.14 -11.60 23.04
C ASP A 101 6.98 -10.54 21.94
N ILE A 102 6.45 -9.37 22.35
CA ILE A 102 6.20 -8.22 21.46
C ILE A 102 7.48 -7.64 20.86
N GLY A 103 8.61 -7.67 21.57
CA GLY A 103 9.88 -7.15 21.07
C GLY A 103 10.41 -7.95 19.88
N THR A 104 10.38 -9.28 20.01
CA THR A 104 10.72 -10.20 18.92
C THR A 104 9.78 -10.04 17.74
N LEU A 105 8.47 -9.92 18.00
CA LEU A 105 7.46 -9.71 16.97
C LEU A 105 7.63 -8.36 16.25
N LEU A 106 7.91 -7.28 16.99
CA LEU A 106 8.22 -5.96 16.42
C LEU A 106 9.45 -6.06 15.51
N THR A 107 10.50 -6.75 15.95
CA THR A 107 11.72 -6.95 15.14
C THR A 107 11.38 -7.69 13.83
N ALA A 108 10.64 -8.79 13.92
CA ALA A 108 10.18 -9.54 12.75
C ALA A 108 9.36 -8.64 11.79
N ARG A 109 8.43 -7.85 12.34
CA ARG A 109 7.57 -6.94 11.57
C ARG A 109 8.37 -5.83 10.88
N LEU A 110 9.32 -5.21 11.58
CA LEU A 110 10.18 -4.18 11.00
C LEU A 110 11.08 -4.73 9.88
N LEU A 111 11.68 -5.91 10.08
CA LEU A 111 12.48 -6.56 9.05
C LEU A 111 11.64 -6.95 7.83
N ASP A 112 10.42 -7.46 8.03
CA ASP A 112 9.50 -7.76 6.93
C ASP A 112 9.18 -6.50 6.11
N ARG A 113 8.87 -5.39 6.78
CA ARG A 113 8.57 -4.11 6.13
C ARG A 113 9.78 -3.47 5.47
N LEU A 114 10.96 -3.63 6.07
CA LEU A 114 12.24 -3.28 5.43
C LEU A 114 12.41 -4.04 4.11
N GLY A 115 12.21 -5.35 4.13
CA GLY A 115 12.23 -6.20 2.93
C GLY A 115 11.22 -5.73 1.87
N LYS A 116 9.98 -5.40 2.27
CA LYS A 116 8.94 -4.85 1.38
C LYS A 116 9.36 -3.51 0.76
N GLY A 117 9.92 -2.61 1.55
CA GLY A 117 10.44 -1.32 1.08
C GLY A 117 11.60 -1.49 0.08
N ILE A 118 12.55 -2.39 0.37
CA ILE A 118 13.69 -2.65 -0.50
C ILE A 118 13.27 -3.24 -1.85
N ARG A 119 12.34 -4.23 -1.86
CA ARG A 119 11.96 -4.93 -3.10
C ARG A 119 11.04 -4.14 -4.02
N GLY A 120 10.26 -3.19 -3.49
CA GLY A 120 9.15 -2.57 -4.22
C GLY A 120 9.58 -1.86 -5.50
N ALA A 121 10.46 -0.86 -5.38
CA ALA A 121 10.91 -0.08 -6.54
C ALA A 121 11.78 -0.90 -7.53
N PRO A 122 12.75 -1.73 -7.09
CA PRO A 122 13.52 -2.58 -8.01
C PRO A 122 12.66 -3.58 -8.79
N ARG A 123 11.64 -4.19 -8.14
CA ARG A 123 10.69 -5.08 -8.80
C ARG A 123 9.92 -4.37 -9.90
N ASP A 124 9.38 -3.20 -9.60
CA ASP A 124 8.61 -2.42 -10.57
C ASP A 124 9.49 -1.96 -11.74
N ALA A 125 10.76 -1.65 -11.46
CA ALA A 125 11.75 -1.35 -12.49
C ALA A 125 12.07 -2.57 -13.38
N LEU A 126 12.19 -3.78 -12.81
CA LEU A 126 12.35 -5.02 -13.57
C LEU A 126 11.17 -5.27 -14.51
N VAL A 127 9.94 -5.04 -14.05
CA VAL A 127 8.74 -5.14 -14.91
C VAL A 127 8.86 -4.18 -16.09
N ALA A 128 9.27 -2.92 -15.85
CA ALA A 128 9.41 -1.92 -16.89
C ALA A 128 10.52 -2.25 -17.89
N ASP A 129 11.62 -2.90 -17.45
CA ASP A 129 12.75 -3.28 -18.32
C ASP A 129 12.46 -4.51 -19.19
N ILE A 130 11.74 -5.50 -18.62
CA ILE A 130 11.41 -6.75 -19.34
C ILE A 130 10.24 -6.53 -20.30
N ALA A 131 9.30 -5.64 -19.97
CA ALA A 131 8.11 -5.39 -20.77
C ALA A 131 8.43 -4.51 -21.98
N PRO A 132 8.05 -4.92 -23.22
CA PRO A 132 8.07 -4.04 -24.38
C PRO A 132 7.30 -2.74 -24.09
N PRO A 133 7.73 -1.58 -24.61
CA PRO A 133 7.07 -0.28 -24.32
C PRO A 133 5.55 -0.29 -24.55
N GLN A 134 5.10 -1.00 -25.58
CA GLN A 134 3.67 -1.10 -25.96
C GLN A 134 2.85 -1.99 -25.01
N LEU A 135 3.50 -2.87 -24.23
CA LEU A 135 2.87 -3.83 -23.31
C LEU A 135 3.11 -3.50 -21.84
N ARG A 136 3.75 -2.38 -21.51
CA ARG A 136 4.04 -2.00 -20.11
C ARG A 136 2.78 -1.93 -19.26
N GLY A 137 1.71 -1.30 -19.76
CA GLY A 137 0.43 -1.25 -19.05
C GLY A 137 -0.12 -2.64 -18.73
N ALA A 138 -0.11 -3.56 -19.72
CA ALA A 138 -0.55 -4.94 -19.52
C ALA A 138 0.35 -5.71 -18.53
N ALA A 139 1.66 -5.47 -18.55
CA ALA A 139 2.63 -6.10 -17.65
C ALA A 139 2.41 -5.66 -16.19
N PHE A 140 2.25 -4.35 -15.94
CA PHE A 140 1.91 -3.84 -14.62
C PHE A 140 0.52 -4.29 -14.16
N GLY A 141 -0.46 -4.32 -15.07
CA GLY A 141 -1.81 -4.83 -14.80
C GLY A 141 -1.80 -6.30 -14.38
N LEU A 142 -1.09 -7.16 -15.10
CA LEU A 142 -0.95 -8.58 -14.73
C LEU A 142 -0.29 -8.74 -13.36
N ARG A 143 0.81 -8.04 -13.10
CA ARG A 143 1.47 -8.07 -11.80
C ARG A 143 0.53 -7.63 -10.68
N GLN A 144 -0.17 -6.52 -10.87
CA GLN A 144 -1.11 -5.99 -9.86
C GLN A 144 -2.29 -6.95 -9.62
N SER A 145 -2.78 -7.59 -10.67
CA SER A 145 -3.84 -8.60 -10.53
C SER A 145 -3.37 -9.79 -9.69
N LEU A 146 -2.13 -10.27 -9.93
CA LEU A 146 -1.56 -11.36 -9.15
C LEU A 146 -1.26 -10.97 -7.70
N ASP A 147 -0.81 -9.71 -7.44
CA ASP A 147 -0.72 -9.15 -6.08
C ASP A 147 -2.10 -9.22 -5.39
N THR A 148 -3.16 -8.76 -6.06
CA THR A 148 -4.53 -8.76 -5.51
C THR A 148 -5.04 -10.18 -5.22
N VAL A 149 -4.76 -11.14 -6.12
CA VAL A 149 -5.07 -12.56 -5.88
C VAL A 149 -4.32 -13.08 -4.65
N GLY A 150 -3.04 -12.72 -4.48
CA GLY A 150 -2.27 -13.07 -3.29
C GLY A 150 -2.85 -12.48 -2.00
N ALA A 151 -3.22 -11.19 -2.04
CA ALA A 151 -3.85 -10.50 -0.91
C ALA A 151 -5.23 -11.08 -0.54
N PHE A 152 -5.93 -11.69 -1.48
CA PHE A 152 -7.17 -12.41 -1.24
C PHE A 152 -6.92 -13.82 -0.70
N LEU A 153 -6.03 -14.59 -1.34
CA LEU A 153 -5.77 -15.99 -0.98
C LEU A 153 -5.08 -16.13 0.37
N GLY A 154 -4.20 -15.19 0.76
CA GLY A 154 -3.50 -15.23 2.05
C GLY A 154 -4.45 -15.34 3.24
N PRO A 155 -5.35 -14.36 3.47
CA PRO A 155 -6.31 -14.42 4.57
C PRO A 155 -7.32 -15.56 4.44
N LEU A 156 -7.69 -15.97 3.21
CA LEU A 156 -8.56 -17.10 2.98
C LEU A 156 -7.92 -18.42 3.44
N LEU A 157 -6.65 -18.65 3.11
CA LEU A 157 -5.87 -19.80 3.59
C LEU A 157 -5.67 -19.73 5.10
N ALA A 158 -5.41 -18.53 5.66
CA ALA A 158 -5.33 -18.32 7.10
C ALA A 158 -6.61 -18.77 7.81
N THR A 159 -7.80 -18.38 7.29
CA THR A 159 -9.10 -18.85 7.79
C THR A 159 -9.21 -20.37 7.74
N GLY A 160 -8.88 -20.98 6.59
CA GLY A 160 -8.94 -22.45 6.43
C GLY A 160 -8.06 -23.17 7.45
N PHE A 161 -6.82 -22.70 7.66
CA PHE A 161 -5.91 -23.30 8.64
C PHE A 161 -6.31 -23.01 10.10
N MET A 162 -6.92 -21.84 10.40
CA MET A 162 -7.49 -21.57 11.73
C MET A 162 -8.56 -22.59 12.09
N LEU A 163 -9.44 -22.91 11.13
CA LEU A 163 -10.47 -23.93 11.31
C LEU A 163 -9.89 -25.35 11.45
N LEU A 164 -8.85 -25.68 10.69
CA LEU A 164 -8.23 -27.01 10.71
C LEU A 164 -7.40 -27.26 11.99
N TRP A 165 -6.75 -26.23 12.54
CA TRP A 165 -5.78 -26.38 13.63
C TRP A 165 -6.23 -25.67 14.92
N ALA A 166 -7.53 -25.49 15.12
CA ALA A 166 -8.12 -24.98 16.35
C ALA A 166 -7.40 -23.68 16.83
N ASP A 167 -7.37 -22.68 15.97
CA ASP A 167 -6.81 -21.34 16.26
C ASP A 167 -5.29 -21.32 16.56
N ASN A 168 -4.53 -22.26 16.02
CA ASN A 168 -3.07 -22.28 16.21
C ASN A 168 -2.35 -21.30 15.28
N PHE A 169 -2.23 -20.03 15.70
CA PHE A 169 -1.55 -18.98 14.95
C PHE A 169 -0.12 -19.34 14.53
N ARG A 170 0.66 -19.95 15.42
CA ARG A 170 2.07 -20.27 15.16
C ARG A 170 2.23 -21.30 14.05
N ALA A 171 1.36 -22.33 14.01
CA ALA A 171 1.36 -23.30 12.93
C ALA A 171 1.09 -22.65 11.58
N ILE A 172 0.15 -21.69 11.52
CA ILE A 172 -0.17 -20.95 10.30
C ILE A 172 1.00 -20.09 9.85
N PHE A 173 1.68 -19.43 10.79
CA PHE A 173 2.87 -18.64 10.50
C PHE A 173 4.02 -19.49 9.95
N TRP A 174 4.16 -20.75 10.42
CA TRP A 174 5.10 -21.70 9.82
C TRP A 174 4.71 -22.09 8.39
N VAL A 175 3.43 -22.29 8.09
CA VAL A 175 2.99 -22.55 6.71
C VAL A 175 3.27 -21.38 5.79
N ALA A 176 3.15 -20.14 6.28
CA ALA A 176 3.44 -18.94 5.52
C ALA A 176 4.91 -18.86 5.05
N VAL A 177 5.83 -19.59 5.69
CA VAL A 177 7.23 -19.71 5.25
C VAL A 177 7.31 -20.32 3.85
N ILE A 178 6.44 -21.31 3.54
CA ILE A 178 6.50 -22.08 2.28
C ILE A 178 6.34 -21.16 1.06
N PRO A 179 5.24 -20.41 0.90
CA PRO A 179 5.09 -19.53 -0.26
C PRO A 179 6.13 -18.40 -0.27
N GLY A 180 6.59 -17.92 0.90
CA GLY A 180 7.67 -16.93 0.96
C GLY A 180 8.99 -17.45 0.39
N MET A 181 9.40 -18.66 0.76
CA MET A 181 10.62 -19.29 0.24
C MET A 181 10.49 -19.66 -1.24
N LEU A 182 9.30 -20.12 -1.67
CA LEU A 182 9.02 -20.38 -3.09
C LEU A 182 9.13 -19.09 -3.93
N ALA A 183 8.67 -17.94 -3.43
CA ALA A 183 8.82 -16.66 -4.09
C ALA A 183 10.30 -16.32 -4.32
N VAL A 184 11.14 -16.50 -3.30
CA VAL A 184 12.60 -16.27 -3.39
C VAL A 184 13.24 -17.21 -4.41
N ALA A 185 12.93 -18.52 -4.33
CA ALA A 185 13.47 -19.51 -5.25
C ALA A 185 13.06 -19.22 -6.70
N LEU A 186 11.78 -18.88 -6.94
CA LEU A 186 11.27 -18.54 -8.26
C LEU A 186 11.94 -17.28 -8.83
N LEU A 187 12.18 -16.25 -8.01
CA LEU A 187 12.88 -15.04 -8.44
C LEU A 187 14.35 -15.33 -8.78
N LEU A 188 15.00 -16.15 -7.93
CA LEU A 188 16.42 -16.50 -8.11
C LEU A 188 16.66 -17.23 -9.43
N VAL A 189 15.83 -18.24 -9.74
CA VAL A 189 15.99 -19.11 -10.91
C VAL A 189 15.33 -18.53 -12.17
N GLY A 190 14.16 -17.92 -12.02
CA GLY A 190 13.30 -17.57 -13.15
C GLY A 190 13.62 -16.23 -13.82
N ILE A 191 14.30 -15.31 -13.13
CA ILE A 191 14.63 -13.99 -13.70
C ILE A 191 16.14 -13.89 -13.94
N GLN A 192 16.51 -13.41 -15.12
CA GLN A 192 17.86 -12.97 -15.43
C GLN A 192 17.96 -11.46 -15.26
N GLU A 193 19.14 -10.95 -14.83
CA GLU A 193 19.36 -9.51 -14.76
C GLU A 193 19.29 -8.94 -16.19
N PRO A 194 18.39 -7.97 -16.47
CA PRO A 194 18.35 -7.33 -17.77
C PRO A 194 19.67 -6.61 -18.06
N VAL A 195 20.19 -6.76 -19.29
CA VAL A 195 21.35 -6.00 -19.72
C VAL A 195 20.95 -4.53 -19.81
N SER A 196 21.39 -3.73 -18.85
CA SER A 196 21.10 -2.30 -18.80
C SER A 196 21.83 -1.57 -19.93
N SER A 197 21.07 -1.09 -20.92
CA SER A 197 21.62 -0.39 -22.10
C SER A 197 21.99 1.08 -21.83
N SER A 198 21.83 1.61 -20.63
CA SER A 198 22.27 2.97 -20.32
C SER A 198 22.52 3.19 -18.82
N SER A 199 23.78 3.21 -18.44
CA SER A 199 24.24 3.82 -17.20
C SER A 199 24.27 5.36 -17.34
N SER A 200 23.13 6.00 -17.54
CA SER A 200 23.07 7.41 -17.24
C SER A 200 23.04 7.52 -15.69
N ARG A 201 24.18 7.76 -15.09
CA ARG A 201 24.28 8.16 -13.68
C ARG A 201 23.38 9.39 -13.49
N ARG A 202 22.14 9.16 -13.04
CA ARG A 202 21.27 10.25 -12.65
C ARG A 202 21.86 10.85 -11.39
N ALA A 203 22.09 12.16 -11.40
CA ALA A 203 22.53 12.91 -10.23
C ALA A 203 21.59 12.63 -9.06
N ASN A 204 22.14 12.62 -7.84
CA ASN A 204 21.37 12.40 -6.62
C ASN A 204 20.18 13.39 -6.56
N PRO A 205 18.92 12.95 -6.67
CA PRO A 205 17.77 13.85 -6.77
C PRO A 205 17.48 14.58 -5.45
N ILE A 206 18.06 14.13 -4.33
CA ILE A 206 17.78 14.67 -3.00
C ILE A 206 18.86 15.69 -2.62
N THR A 207 18.71 16.93 -3.06
CA THR A 207 19.54 18.06 -2.59
C THR A 207 18.66 19.10 -1.93
N ARG A 208 19.20 19.82 -0.91
CA ARG A 208 18.47 20.91 -0.23
C ARG A 208 17.99 22.00 -1.18
N ALA A 209 18.70 22.23 -2.28
CA ALA A 209 18.31 23.20 -3.31
C ALA A 209 16.99 22.84 -3.99
N ASN A 210 16.75 21.55 -4.24
CA ASN A 210 15.56 21.07 -4.92
C ASN A 210 14.26 21.30 -4.13
N PHE A 211 14.32 21.34 -2.79
CA PHE A 211 13.14 21.63 -1.94
C PHE A 211 12.59 23.05 -2.11
N ARG A 212 13.45 24.03 -2.43
CA ARG A 212 13.03 25.42 -2.63
C ARG A 212 12.32 25.67 -3.96
N HIS A 213 12.44 24.74 -4.90
CA HIS A 213 11.80 24.81 -6.21
C HIS A 213 10.41 24.15 -6.24
N LEU A 214 9.97 23.52 -5.13
CA LEU A 214 8.64 22.95 -5.03
C LEU A 214 7.61 24.05 -4.72
N SER A 215 6.50 24.04 -5.48
CA SER A 215 5.48 25.08 -5.42
C SER A 215 4.70 25.06 -4.08
N PRO A 216 4.10 26.20 -3.66
CA PRO A 216 3.17 26.20 -2.51
C PRO A 216 2.01 25.22 -2.68
N ALA A 217 1.52 25.02 -3.92
CA ALA A 217 0.48 24.05 -4.24
C ALA A 217 0.93 22.60 -3.96
N PHE A 218 2.18 22.26 -4.22
CA PHE A 218 2.75 20.98 -3.83
C PHE A 218 2.71 20.77 -2.31
N TRP A 219 3.14 21.77 -1.52
CA TRP A 219 3.13 21.66 -0.06
C TRP A 219 1.72 21.57 0.51
N TRP A 220 0.74 22.20 -0.16
CA TRP A 220 -0.66 22.03 0.18
C TRP A 220 -1.12 20.58 -0.03
N VAL A 221 -0.76 19.95 -1.17
CA VAL A 221 -1.05 18.53 -1.43
C VAL A 221 -0.41 17.62 -0.38
N VAL A 222 0.85 17.91 0.02
CA VAL A 222 1.53 17.19 1.11
C VAL A 222 0.77 17.34 2.44
N GLY A 223 0.32 18.56 2.76
CA GLY A 223 -0.46 18.86 3.97
C GLY A 223 -1.78 18.09 4.02
N ILE A 224 -2.59 18.20 2.96
CA ILE A 224 -3.86 17.46 2.85
C ILE A 224 -3.62 15.95 2.85
N GLY A 225 -2.62 15.46 2.13
CA GLY A 225 -2.26 14.05 2.12
C GLY A 225 -1.82 13.54 3.50
N SER A 226 -1.15 14.38 4.29
CA SER A 226 -0.79 14.03 5.68
C SER A 226 -2.02 13.94 6.58
N VAL A 227 -2.96 14.89 6.50
CA VAL A 227 -4.22 14.85 7.26
C VAL A 227 -5.09 13.67 6.82
N PHE A 228 -5.16 13.40 5.51
CA PHE A 228 -5.79 12.21 4.95
C PHE A 228 -5.18 10.92 5.53
N THR A 229 -3.84 10.85 5.64
CA THR A 229 -3.16 9.69 6.21
C THR A 229 -3.41 9.57 7.71
N LEU A 230 -3.55 10.69 8.45
CA LEU A 230 -3.96 10.68 9.86
C LEU A 230 -5.37 10.11 10.04
N ALA A 231 -6.27 10.30 9.08
CA ALA A 231 -7.60 9.71 9.09
C ALA A 231 -7.60 8.19 8.82
N ARG A 232 -6.55 7.68 8.16
CA ARG A 232 -6.36 6.27 7.78
C ARG A 232 -5.33 5.60 8.68
N PHE A 233 -5.70 5.27 9.90
CA PHE A 233 -4.87 4.42 10.77
C PHE A 233 -4.77 2.98 10.22
N SER A 234 -3.94 2.13 10.85
CA SER A 234 -3.72 0.75 10.41
C SER A 234 -5.02 -0.07 10.33
N GLU A 235 -5.16 -0.85 9.27
CA GLU A 235 -6.26 -1.81 9.06
C GLU A 235 -6.35 -2.87 10.19
N ALA A 236 -5.30 -3.02 10.99
CA ALA A 236 -5.30 -3.83 12.21
C ALA A 236 -6.46 -3.52 13.15
N PHE A 237 -6.87 -2.24 13.22
CA PHE A 237 -7.99 -1.82 14.06
C PHE A 237 -9.35 -2.27 13.51
N LEU A 238 -9.49 -2.47 12.19
CA LEU A 238 -10.69 -3.09 11.60
C LEU A 238 -10.81 -4.55 12.02
N VAL A 239 -9.68 -5.28 12.02
CA VAL A 239 -9.59 -6.67 12.48
C VAL A 239 -9.97 -6.78 13.95
N LEU A 240 -9.42 -5.92 14.82
CA LEU A 240 -9.76 -5.89 16.25
C LEU A 240 -11.22 -5.49 16.48
N ARG A 241 -11.77 -4.57 15.68
CA ARG A 241 -13.18 -4.16 15.77
C ARG A 241 -14.12 -5.30 15.43
N ALA A 242 -13.78 -6.07 14.40
CA ALA A 242 -14.54 -7.25 13.99
C ALA A 242 -14.54 -8.34 15.07
N GLN A 243 -13.41 -8.54 15.76
CA GLN A 243 -13.33 -9.44 16.91
C GLN A 243 -14.25 -8.98 18.05
N GLN A 244 -14.23 -7.68 18.41
CA GLN A 244 -15.14 -7.12 19.43
C GLN A 244 -16.62 -7.26 19.05
N GLY A 245 -16.93 -7.23 17.76
CA GLY A 245 -18.26 -7.44 17.21
C GLY A 245 -18.77 -8.88 17.28
N GLY A 246 -17.97 -9.80 17.84
CA GLY A 246 -18.36 -11.19 18.08
C GLY A 246 -18.09 -12.13 16.88
N ILE A 247 -17.30 -11.72 15.88
CA ILE A 247 -16.86 -12.63 14.82
C ILE A 247 -15.89 -13.66 15.45
N PRO A 248 -16.13 -14.99 15.27
CA PRO A 248 -15.21 -16.02 15.78
C PRO A 248 -13.81 -15.85 15.21
N LEU A 249 -12.76 -16.12 16.02
CA LEU A 249 -11.35 -15.92 15.68
C LEU A 249 -10.97 -16.50 14.32
N ALA A 250 -11.42 -17.70 14.01
CA ALA A 250 -11.14 -18.37 12.74
C ALA A 250 -11.63 -17.60 11.50
N PHE A 251 -12.69 -16.81 11.62
CA PHE A 251 -13.29 -16.06 10.52
C PHE A 251 -12.81 -14.60 10.41
N ILE A 252 -12.05 -14.13 11.40
CA ILE A 252 -11.56 -12.74 11.38
C ILE A 252 -10.73 -12.41 10.13
N PRO A 253 -9.85 -13.27 9.59
CA PRO A 253 -9.13 -12.95 8.37
C PRO A 253 -10.05 -12.65 7.16
N LEU A 254 -11.29 -13.18 7.16
CA LEU A 254 -12.27 -12.88 6.11
C LEU A 254 -12.71 -11.41 6.08
N VAL A 255 -12.51 -10.67 7.16
CA VAL A 255 -12.74 -9.21 7.19
C VAL A 255 -11.83 -8.52 6.17
N MET A 256 -10.55 -8.94 6.12
CA MET A 256 -9.58 -8.43 5.14
C MET A 256 -9.93 -8.89 3.72
N VAL A 257 -10.43 -10.14 3.57
CA VAL A 257 -10.92 -10.66 2.28
C VAL A 257 -12.09 -9.81 1.79
N ALA A 258 -13.08 -9.54 2.64
CA ALA A 258 -14.25 -8.73 2.30
C ALA A 258 -13.85 -7.30 1.91
N MET A 259 -12.97 -6.66 2.69
CA MET A 259 -12.45 -5.33 2.40
C MET A 259 -11.73 -5.29 1.04
N ASN A 260 -10.80 -6.23 0.81
CA ASN A 260 -10.03 -6.29 -0.43
C ASN A 260 -10.89 -6.61 -1.65
N LEU A 261 -11.93 -7.43 -1.51
CA LEU A 261 -12.89 -7.72 -2.59
C LEU A 261 -13.66 -6.46 -2.99
N VAL A 262 -14.16 -5.71 -2.01
CA VAL A 262 -14.88 -4.45 -2.25
C VAL A 262 -13.92 -3.40 -2.83
N TYR A 263 -12.71 -3.29 -2.30
CA TYR A 263 -11.67 -2.43 -2.84
C TYR A 263 -11.38 -2.73 -4.31
N ALA A 264 -11.08 -3.99 -4.64
CA ALA A 264 -10.76 -4.40 -6.00
C ALA A 264 -11.91 -4.15 -6.98
N SER A 265 -13.17 -4.41 -6.55
CA SER A 265 -14.36 -4.19 -7.35
C SER A 265 -14.64 -2.71 -7.59
N SER A 266 -14.33 -1.84 -6.62
CA SER A 266 -14.56 -0.40 -6.68
C SER A 266 -13.43 0.36 -7.38
N ALA A 267 -12.19 -0.14 -7.34
CA ALA A 267 -11.01 0.56 -7.87
C ALA A 267 -11.13 0.90 -9.37
N TYR A 268 -11.60 -0.03 -10.20
CA TYR A 268 -11.73 0.20 -11.64
C TYR A 268 -12.81 1.22 -12.00
N PRO A 269 -14.08 1.11 -11.52
CA PRO A 269 -15.11 2.11 -11.85
C PRO A 269 -14.75 3.49 -11.34
N PHE A 270 -14.21 3.61 -10.11
CA PHE A 270 -13.82 4.92 -9.58
C PHE A 270 -12.53 5.47 -10.21
N GLY A 271 -11.58 4.61 -10.61
CA GLY A 271 -10.44 5.02 -11.42
C GLY A 271 -10.87 5.65 -12.75
N LYS A 272 -11.80 5.01 -13.47
CA LYS A 272 -12.36 5.57 -14.70
C LYS A 272 -13.15 6.88 -14.46
N LEU A 273 -13.79 7.02 -13.31
CA LEU A 273 -14.51 8.23 -12.93
C LEU A 273 -13.52 9.36 -12.59
N SER A 274 -12.40 9.06 -11.93
CA SER A 274 -11.37 10.06 -11.58
C SER A 274 -10.72 10.70 -12.81
N ASP A 275 -10.72 10.02 -13.96
CA ASP A 275 -10.25 10.60 -15.23
C ASP A 275 -11.21 11.69 -15.79
N ARG A 276 -12.46 11.75 -15.29
CA ARG A 276 -13.50 12.65 -15.78
C ARG A 276 -13.87 13.78 -14.84
N ILE A 277 -13.57 13.64 -13.56
CA ILE A 277 -13.88 14.62 -12.52
C ILE A 277 -12.60 15.14 -11.86
N ASN A 278 -12.70 16.32 -11.25
CA ASN A 278 -11.57 16.94 -10.56
C ASN A 278 -11.09 16.04 -9.39
N HIS A 279 -9.78 15.89 -9.24
CA HIS A 279 -9.14 15.12 -8.18
C HIS A 279 -9.61 15.52 -6.77
N ASN A 280 -9.80 16.84 -6.51
CA ASN A 280 -10.31 17.33 -5.23
C ASN A 280 -11.74 16.84 -4.95
N THR A 281 -12.62 16.82 -5.97
CA THR A 281 -13.99 16.32 -5.86
C THR A 281 -14.00 14.84 -5.54
N MET A 282 -13.17 14.05 -6.24
CA MET A 282 -13.05 12.61 -6.00
C MET A 282 -12.52 12.30 -4.61
N LEU A 283 -11.50 13.06 -4.17
CA LEU A 283 -10.93 12.94 -2.83
C LEU A 283 -11.96 13.30 -1.75
N THR A 284 -12.75 14.35 -1.97
CA THR A 284 -13.84 14.74 -1.06
C THR A 284 -14.88 13.62 -0.93
N TRP A 285 -15.34 13.04 -2.03
CA TRP A 285 -16.28 11.92 -1.98
C TRP A 285 -15.70 10.71 -1.26
N GLY A 286 -14.43 10.38 -1.55
CA GLY A 286 -13.72 9.31 -0.84
C GLY A 286 -13.66 9.54 0.67
N LEU A 287 -13.37 10.78 1.11
CA LEU A 287 -13.35 11.15 2.53
C LEU A 287 -14.74 11.08 3.17
N LEU A 288 -15.80 11.48 2.46
CA LEU A 288 -17.18 11.36 2.97
C LEU A 288 -17.57 9.88 3.19
N VAL A 289 -17.15 8.99 2.27
CA VAL A 289 -17.34 7.55 2.44
C VAL A 289 -16.54 7.02 3.64
N LEU A 290 -15.31 7.52 3.87
CA LEU A 290 -14.52 7.16 5.05
C LEU A 290 -15.18 7.64 6.35
N ILE A 291 -15.70 8.87 6.38
CA ILE A 291 -16.47 9.37 7.53
C ILE A 291 -17.67 8.45 7.83
N ALA A 292 -18.42 8.05 6.80
CA ALA A 292 -19.54 7.14 6.96
C ALA A 292 -19.08 5.76 7.49
N ALA A 293 -17.97 5.22 6.97
CA ALA A 293 -17.38 3.98 7.45
C ALA A 293 -17.01 4.07 8.92
N ASP A 294 -16.29 5.12 9.31
CA ASP A 294 -15.84 5.34 10.68
C ASP A 294 -17.03 5.52 11.66
N VAL A 295 -18.06 6.29 11.29
CA VAL A 295 -19.27 6.44 12.10
C VAL A 295 -19.98 5.11 12.29
N VAL A 296 -20.13 4.30 11.24
CA VAL A 296 -20.72 2.97 11.34
C VAL A 296 -19.89 2.09 12.27
N LEU A 297 -18.57 2.06 12.11
CA LEU A 297 -17.67 1.25 12.95
C LEU A 297 -17.63 1.74 14.41
N ALA A 298 -17.81 3.03 14.66
CA ALA A 298 -17.86 3.58 16.01
C ALA A 298 -19.15 3.23 16.76
N THR A 299 -20.30 3.22 16.07
CA THR A 299 -21.62 3.20 16.73
C THR A 299 -22.23 1.81 16.88
N THR A 300 -21.72 0.79 16.18
CA THR A 300 -22.33 -0.55 16.17
C THR A 300 -21.48 -1.59 16.88
N ASN A 301 -22.11 -2.56 17.53
CA ASN A 301 -21.49 -3.78 18.02
C ASN A 301 -21.97 -5.03 17.28
N HIS A 302 -22.83 -4.88 16.27
CA HIS A 302 -23.34 -6.01 15.51
C HIS A 302 -22.40 -6.33 14.35
N TRP A 303 -21.91 -7.58 14.28
CA TRP A 303 -20.90 -8.02 13.31
C TRP A 303 -21.28 -7.73 11.85
N GLY A 304 -22.56 -7.92 11.47
CA GLY A 304 -23.00 -7.66 10.09
C GLY A 304 -22.91 -6.18 9.71
N VAL A 305 -23.18 -5.27 10.65
CA VAL A 305 -23.04 -3.81 10.42
C VAL A 305 -21.56 -3.41 10.40
N ILE A 306 -20.72 -4.05 11.23
CA ILE A 306 -19.26 -3.87 11.18
C ILE A 306 -18.71 -4.25 9.79
N LEU A 307 -19.15 -5.38 9.21
CA LEU A 307 -18.77 -5.74 7.84
C LEU A 307 -19.24 -4.71 6.82
N GLY A 308 -20.40 -4.07 7.02
CA GLY A 308 -20.84 -2.93 6.22
C GLY A 308 -19.89 -1.74 6.30
N GLY A 309 -19.42 -1.40 7.52
CA GLY A 309 -18.39 -0.37 7.74
C GLY A 309 -17.06 -0.71 7.06
N VAL A 310 -16.62 -1.97 7.15
CA VAL A 310 -15.43 -2.48 6.46
C VAL A 310 -15.58 -2.40 4.93
N ALA A 311 -16.77 -2.71 4.41
CA ALA A 311 -17.07 -2.55 2.98
C ALA A 311 -16.98 -1.08 2.52
N LEU A 312 -17.53 -0.14 3.31
CA LEU A 312 -17.38 1.28 3.05
C LEU A 312 -15.91 1.72 3.07
N TRP A 313 -15.09 1.17 3.99
CA TRP A 313 -13.66 1.40 4.01
C TRP A 313 -12.99 0.90 2.72
N GLY A 314 -13.36 -0.28 2.23
CA GLY A 314 -12.91 -0.81 0.94
C GLY A 314 -13.29 0.08 -0.25
N ILE A 315 -14.52 0.62 -0.28
CA ILE A 315 -14.96 1.59 -1.31
C ILE A 315 -14.10 2.85 -1.25
N HIS A 316 -13.91 3.42 -0.04
CA HIS A 316 -13.05 4.58 0.16
C HIS A 316 -11.65 4.35 -0.44
N MET A 317 -11.03 3.19 -0.15
CA MET A 317 -9.73 2.82 -0.71
C MET A 317 -9.77 2.79 -2.24
N GLY A 318 -10.80 2.19 -2.84
CA GLY A 318 -10.99 2.15 -4.30
C GLY A 318 -11.14 3.52 -4.94
N MET A 319 -11.76 4.47 -4.24
CA MET A 319 -11.93 5.85 -4.71
C MET A 319 -10.64 6.68 -4.62
N THR A 320 -9.80 6.42 -3.62
CA THR A 320 -8.67 7.30 -3.28
C THR A 320 -7.31 6.70 -3.63
N GLN A 321 -7.25 5.42 -4.00
CA GLN A 321 -6.02 4.74 -4.37
C GLN A 321 -5.37 5.41 -5.59
N GLY A 322 -4.12 5.82 -5.41
CA GLY A 322 -3.36 6.49 -6.47
C GLY A 322 -3.69 7.98 -6.68
N LEU A 323 -4.84 8.48 -6.17
CA LEU A 323 -5.28 9.85 -6.39
C LEU A 323 -4.29 10.87 -5.82
N LEU A 324 -3.83 10.68 -4.58
CA LEU A 324 -2.81 11.54 -3.98
C LEU A 324 -1.48 11.50 -4.73
N ALA A 325 -1.10 10.32 -5.24
CA ALA A 325 0.10 10.19 -6.05
C ALA A 325 -0.03 10.96 -7.39
N ALA A 326 -1.19 10.92 -8.02
CA ALA A 326 -1.48 11.72 -9.21
C ALA A 326 -1.40 13.23 -8.90
N MET A 327 -2.03 13.68 -7.81
CA MET A 327 -1.97 15.09 -7.37
C MET A 327 -0.54 15.57 -7.11
N VAL A 328 0.32 14.72 -6.52
CA VAL A 328 1.75 15.01 -6.34
C VAL A 328 2.45 15.13 -7.70
N ALA A 329 2.17 14.22 -8.65
CA ALA A 329 2.76 14.26 -9.99
C ALA A 329 2.39 15.53 -10.76
N ASP A 330 1.14 16.00 -10.61
CA ASP A 330 0.62 17.19 -11.28
C ASP A 330 1.26 18.49 -10.77
N GLN A 331 1.64 18.54 -9.48
CA GLN A 331 2.21 19.71 -8.84
C GLN A 331 3.74 19.73 -8.83
N ALA A 332 4.38 18.63 -9.22
CA ALA A 332 5.84 18.50 -9.22
C ALA A 332 6.43 18.71 -10.62
N PRO A 333 7.48 19.55 -10.78
CA PRO A 333 8.24 19.63 -12.02
C PRO A 333 8.74 18.25 -12.44
N PRO A 334 8.79 17.92 -13.76
CA PRO A 334 9.16 16.58 -14.25
C PRO A 334 10.52 16.09 -13.75
N ASP A 335 11.49 16.98 -13.61
CA ASP A 335 12.84 16.74 -13.11
C ASP A 335 12.91 16.53 -11.58
N LEU A 336 11.91 17.02 -10.83
CA LEU A 336 11.83 16.94 -9.36
C LEU A 336 10.79 15.95 -8.85
N ARG A 337 10.10 15.19 -9.71
CA ARG A 337 9.06 14.23 -9.30
C ARG A 337 9.56 13.20 -8.29
N GLY A 338 10.79 12.71 -8.43
CA GLY A 338 11.38 11.79 -7.46
C GLY A 338 11.52 12.40 -6.06
N THR A 339 11.99 13.65 -5.97
CA THR A 339 12.09 14.41 -4.72
C THR A 339 10.71 14.66 -4.12
N ALA A 340 9.73 15.05 -4.95
CA ALA A 340 8.36 15.31 -4.52
C ALA A 340 7.70 14.05 -3.92
N TYR A 341 7.79 12.91 -4.59
CA TYR A 341 7.31 11.64 -4.05
C TYR A 341 8.05 11.24 -2.77
N GLY A 342 9.36 11.52 -2.69
CA GLY A 342 10.15 11.30 -1.48
C GLY A 342 9.60 12.08 -0.28
N CYS A 343 9.37 13.39 -0.45
CA CYS A 343 8.79 14.25 0.58
C CYS A 343 7.40 13.81 0.99
N PHE A 344 6.54 13.53 0.01
CA PHE A 344 5.18 13.07 0.26
C PHE A 344 5.14 11.75 1.04
N ASN A 345 5.94 10.76 0.63
CA ASN A 345 6.02 9.47 1.32
C ASN A 345 6.59 9.57 2.73
N LEU A 346 7.58 10.47 2.95
CA LEU A 346 8.11 10.72 4.29
C LEU A 346 7.03 11.34 5.20
N ALA A 347 6.34 12.37 4.72
CA ALA A 347 5.26 13.02 5.46
C ALA A 347 4.11 12.03 5.75
N SER A 348 3.69 11.25 4.75
CA SER A 348 2.67 10.20 4.91
C SER A 348 3.12 9.09 5.86
N GLY A 349 4.40 8.69 5.82
CA GLY A 349 4.94 7.70 6.76
C GLY A 349 4.88 8.18 8.22
N LEU A 350 5.29 9.42 8.47
CA LEU A 350 5.18 10.04 9.81
C LEU A 350 3.72 10.18 10.26
N ALA A 351 2.84 10.61 9.35
CA ALA A 351 1.40 10.70 9.63
C ALA A 351 0.79 9.33 9.95
N MET A 352 1.15 8.27 9.21
CA MET A 352 0.70 6.90 9.45
C MET A 352 1.14 6.36 10.83
N LEU A 353 2.40 6.63 11.20
CA LEU A 353 2.91 6.29 12.54
C LEU A 353 2.08 6.97 13.63
N MET A 354 1.90 8.28 13.50
CA MET A 354 1.11 9.06 14.47
C MET A 354 -0.34 8.61 14.52
N ALA A 355 -0.96 8.38 13.37
CA ALA A 355 -2.33 7.88 13.26
C ALA A 355 -2.54 6.57 14.03
N SER A 356 -1.64 5.60 13.81
CA SER A 356 -1.75 4.28 14.43
C SER A 356 -1.46 4.30 15.93
N ILE A 357 -0.52 5.14 16.39
CA ILE A 357 -0.27 5.35 17.84
C ILE A 357 -1.48 6.01 18.50
N VAL A 358 -2.02 7.08 17.92
CA VAL A 358 -3.21 7.77 18.42
C VAL A 358 -4.42 6.83 18.45
N ALA A 359 -4.62 6.05 17.39
CA ALA A 359 -5.67 5.05 17.30
C ALA A 359 -5.58 4.03 18.46
N GLY A 360 -4.39 3.46 18.70
CA GLY A 360 -4.17 2.52 19.79
C GLY A 360 -4.37 3.16 21.19
N PHE A 361 -3.89 4.40 21.37
CA PHE A 361 -4.07 5.13 22.62
C PHE A 361 -5.55 5.42 22.92
N LEU A 362 -6.29 5.90 21.93
CA LEU A 362 -7.74 6.17 22.09
C LEU A 362 -8.51 4.89 22.38
N TRP A 363 -8.15 3.81 21.71
CA TRP A 363 -8.78 2.50 21.94
C TRP A 363 -8.57 2.01 23.36
N ASP A 364 -7.34 2.03 23.89
CA ASP A 364 -7.03 1.56 25.24
C ASP A 364 -7.65 2.44 26.34
N ARG A 365 -7.70 3.77 26.12
CA ARG A 365 -8.12 4.72 27.15
C ARG A 365 -9.62 5.04 27.13
N LEU A 366 -10.20 5.12 25.95
CA LEU A 366 -11.57 5.60 25.75
C LEU A 366 -12.47 4.53 25.08
N GLY A 367 -11.86 3.49 24.53
CA GLY A 367 -12.56 2.41 23.83
C GLY A 367 -12.54 2.55 22.30
N ALA A 368 -12.88 1.44 21.62
CA ALA A 368 -12.77 1.30 20.18
C ALA A 368 -13.49 2.40 19.39
N ALA A 369 -14.69 2.84 19.85
CA ALA A 369 -15.46 3.86 19.17
C ALA A 369 -14.70 5.17 18.97
N PHE A 370 -13.88 5.57 19.94
CA PHE A 370 -13.12 6.84 19.87
C PHE A 370 -12.02 6.81 18.82
N THR A 371 -11.46 5.65 18.53
CA THR A 371 -10.50 5.48 17.41
C THR A 371 -11.16 5.85 16.08
N PHE A 372 -12.35 5.34 15.83
CA PHE A 372 -13.11 5.63 14.60
C PHE A 372 -13.66 7.07 14.58
N TYR A 373 -14.12 7.61 15.71
CA TYR A 373 -14.49 9.02 15.78
C TYR A 373 -13.31 9.95 15.47
N ALA A 374 -12.10 9.61 15.90
CA ALA A 374 -10.91 10.37 15.53
C ALA A 374 -10.61 10.30 14.03
N GLY A 375 -10.79 9.13 13.39
CA GLY A 375 -10.70 8.97 11.94
C GLY A 375 -11.70 9.86 11.21
N ALA A 376 -12.97 9.84 11.61
CA ALA A 376 -14.02 10.71 11.09
C ALA A 376 -13.71 12.20 11.26
N LEU A 377 -13.13 12.59 12.42
CA LEU A 377 -12.71 13.97 12.69
C LEU A 377 -11.59 14.42 11.75
N PHE A 378 -10.51 13.63 11.60
CA PHE A 378 -9.41 13.96 10.69
C PHE A 378 -9.90 13.98 9.23
N SER A 379 -10.78 13.05 8.84
CA SER A 379 -11.41 13.05 7.52
C SER A 379 -12.20 14.34 7.28
N SER A 380 -12.96 14.82 8.29
CA SER A 380 -13.74 16.05 8.22
C SER A 380 -12.84 17.28 8.09
N ILE A 381 -11.71 17.32 8.83
CA ILE A 381 -10.70 18.38 8.71
C ILE A 381 -10.11 18.40 7.30
N ALA A 382 -9.81 17.24 6.73
CA ALA A 382 -9.31 17.14 5.36
C ALA A 382 -10.34 17.65 4.33
N VAL A 383 -11.62 17.30 4.47
CA VAL A 383 -12.71 17.81 3.61
C VAL A 383 -12.80 19.32 3.70
N ILE A 384 -12.83 19.89 4.92
CA ILE A 384 -12.86 21.35 5.11
C ILE A 384 -11.63 22.00 4.45
N GLY A 385 -10.45 21.45 4.64
CA GLY A 385 -9.22 21.94 4.01
C GLY A 385 -9.33 21.97 2.47
N ILE A 386 -9.88 20.94 1.87
CA ILE A 386 -10.08 20.87 0.40
C ILE A 386 -11.12 21.92 -0.08
N VAL A 387 -12.22 22.06 0.65
CA VAL A 387 -13.33 22.97 0.26
C VAL A 387 -12.93 24.45 0.42
N VAL A 388 -12.21 24.78 1.49
CA VAL A 388 -11.79 26.17 1.79
C VAL A 388 -10.60 26.60 0.93
N SER A 389 -9.82 25.65 0.39
CA SER A 389 -8.69 25.98 -0.48
C SER A 389 -9.17 26.56 -1.81
N PRO A 390 -8.70 27.74 -2.25
CA PRO A 390 -8.94 28.23 -3.59
C PRO A 390 -8.42 27.17 -4.57
N GLY A 391 -9.31 26.67 -5.44
CA GLY A 391 -8.99 25.60 -6.38
C GLY A 391 -7.65 25.84 -7.06
N THR A 392 -6.71 24.93 -6.89
CA THR A 392 -5.50 24.90 -7.69
C THR A 392 -5.95 24.63 -9.12
N ALA A 393 -6.11 25.71 -9.89
CA ALA A 393 -6.37 25.60 -11.33
C ALA A 393 -5.27 24.69 -11.91
N PRO A 394 -5.61 23.71 -12.76
CA PRO A 394 -4.59 22.95 -13.47
C PRO A 394 -3.67 23.93 -14.15
N ALA A 395 -2.35 23.73 -14.02
CA ALA A 395 -1.37 24.52 -14.76
C ALA A 395 -1.81 24.51 -16.25
N PRO A 396 -1.85 25.66 -16.94
CA PRO A 396 -2.25 25.72 -18.32
C PRO A 396 -1.38 24.71 -19.06
N SER A 397 -2.02 23.73 -19.69
CA SER A 397 -1.36 22.78 -20.59
C SER A 397 -0.52 23.64 -21.55
N ALA A 398 0.80 23.45 -21.54
CA ALA A 398 1.67 24.11 -22.48
C ALA A 398 1.11 23.83 -23.86
N GLY A 399 0.45 24.82 -24.43
CA GLY A 399 -0.18 24.72 -25.73
C GLY A 399 0.85 24.18 -26.70
N HIS A 400 0.49 23.13 -27.41
CA HIS A 400 1.12 22.79 -28.66
C HIS A 400 1.05 24.03 -29.56
N SER A 401 2.08 24.87 -29.46
CA SER A 401 2.33 25.87 -30.48
C SER A 401 2.58 25.09 -31.77
N LEU A 402 1.57 25.03 -32.61
CA LEU A 402 1.75 24.62 -34.01
C LEU A 402 2.90 25.44 -34.58
N PRO A 403 3.86 24.82 -35.28
CA PRO A 403 4.89 25.55 -35.98
C PRO A 403 4.22 26.50 -36.99
N PRO A 404 4.75 27.72 -37.21
CA PRO A 404 4.18 28.63 -38.18
C PRO A 404 4.19 27.95 -39.54
N ARG A 405 3.02 27.94 -40.21
CA ARG A 405 2.94 27.57 -41.63
C ARG A 405 3.88 28.48 -42.40
N SER A 406 4.98 27.92 -42.92
CA SER A 406 5.76 28.56 -43.96
C SER A 406 4.83 28.70 -45.16
N GLY A 407 4.38 29.91 -45.41
CA GLY A 407 3.72 30.29 -46.67
C GLY A 407 4.80 30.41 -47.75
N GLU A 408 4.33 30.09 -48.97
CA GLU A 408 4.89 30.15 -50.29
C GLU A 408 5.66 28.91 -50.79
#